data_f972d415e5e1452e75b9b6c543015283
#
_entry.id   f972d415e5e1452e75b9b6c543015283
#
_cell.length_a   1.000
_cell.length_b   1.000
_cell.length_c   1.000
_cell.angle_alpha   90.00
_cell.angle_beta   90.00
_cell.angle_gamma   90.00
#
_symmetry.space_group_name_H-M   'P 1'
#
loop_
_entity.id
_entity.type
_entity.pdbx_description
1 polymer ?
#
loop_
_entity_poly.entity_id
_entity_poly.type
_entity_poly.pdbx_seq_one_letter_code
_entity_poly.pdbx_strand_id
1 'polypeptide(L)'
;MILRPYQEIAVDDASIALNKHKNTIVVAPTGAGKTIMLSALIGKRYKKNNKVLVIQHRDELVRQNAEKFSRVNPNISTSIVDGSEKDWSGQSIFSMVQTLSRPNNLDNMCKFDMVVIDESHHAIAETYQRIINRVKEANNSVEIVGFTATPNRGDKKGLKTVFNNCSHQIEIGTLIREGFLVPPKTFVIDVGVTEDLQNVRRTVSDFDMGEVERIMNKRAINEKVIDEWKDKAGDRKTVVFCSTVVHAQDVCDEYRRSNVRAEIVTGETPSEERKQILHDLEHGDIQVVVNVAVLTEGFDAPPVSCIVLTRPCSYKSTMVQMIGRGLRTIDPEEHPNVIKKDCVVLDFGTSVLTHGSLDEGVNLEGAEAQRSGEAPVKICPSCQSEVPLSSRECAICGHEFGAEGKEALEDFVMTEVDLMDRSPFRWIDLFNNGRCM
;
A
#
# COMPACT_ATOMS: atom_id res chain seq x y z
N MET A 1 1.31 8.83 26.07
CA MET A 1 2.09 8.47 24.87
C MET A 1 2.73 9.73 24.31
N ILE A 2 4.00 9.69 23.93
CA ILE A 2 4.73 10.84 23.37
C ILE A 2 4.73 10.68 21.85
N LEU A 3 4.33 11.75 21.14
CA LEU A 3 4.41 11.76 19.66
C LEU A 3 5.88 11.90 19.22
N ARG A 4 6.21 11.30 18.11
CA ARG A 4 7.48 11.54 17.41
C ARG A 4 7.45 12.96 16.81
N PRO A 5 8.59 13.67 16.65
CA PRO A 5 8.60 15.06 16.18
C PRO A 5 7.81 15.29 14.88
N TYR A 6 7.97 14.44 13.90
CA TYR A 6 7.24 14.55 12.63
C TYR A 6 5.72 14.34 12.79
N GLN A 7 5.29 13.49 13.75
CA GLN A 7 3.87 13.28 14.05
C GLN A 7 3.25 14.49 14.69
N GLU A 8 3.99 15.15 15.60
CA GLU A 8 3.55 16.39 16.26
C GLU A 8 3.35 17.49 15.24
N ILE A 9 4.32 17.71 14.33
CA ILE A 9 4.21 18.69 13.25
C ILE A 9 2.99 18.40 12.36
N ALA A 10 2.80 17.14 11.94
CA ALA A 10 1.67 16.76 11.09
C ALA A 10 0.32 16.99 11.78
N VAL A 11 0.21 16.71 13.07
CA VAL A 11 -1.00 16.96 13.88
C VAL A 11 -1.25 18.46 14.03
N ASP A 12 -0.22 19.27 14.22
CA ASP A 12 -0.33 20.71 14.34
C ASP A 12 -0.78 21.35 13.03
N ASP A 13 -0.14 21.00 11.92
CA ASP A 13 -0.49 21.48 10.60
C ASP A 13 -1.93 21.10 10.22
N ALA A 14 -2.36 19.87 10.53
CA ALA A 14 -3.73 19.44 10.32
C ALA A 14 -4.72 20.25 11.17
N SER A 15 -4.37 20.53 12.44
CA SER A 15 -5.21 21.33 13.32
C SER A 15 -5.36 22.79 12.83
N ILE A 16 -4.28 23.39 12.32
CA ILE A 16 -4.27 24.72 11.72
C ILE A 16 -5.12 24.73 10.45
N ALA A 17 -4.95 23.76 9.58
CA ALA A 17 -5.72 23.64 8.34
C ALA A 17 -7.22 23.49 8.60
N LEU A 18 -7.62 22.68 9.60
CA LEU A 18 -9.03 22.52 9.99
C LEU A 18 -9.64 23.80 10.52
N ASN A 19 -8.89 24.64 11.25
CA ASN A 19 -9.37 25.95 11.68
C ASN A 19 -9.71 26.86 10.48
N LYS A 20 -8.87 26.82 9.45
CA LYS A 20 -8.97 27.69 8.28
C LYS A 20 -9.97 27.17 7.24
N HIS A 21 -9.96 25.88 6.97
CA HIS A 21 -10.63 25.26 5.82
C HIS A 21 -11.75 24.28 6.18
N LYS A 22 -11.85 23.87 7.45
CA LYS A 22 -12.78 22.83 7.95
C LYS A 22 -12.59 21.45 7.31
N ASN A 23 -11.62 21.31 6.43
CA ASN A 23 -11.39 20.11 5.62
C ASN A 23 -9.91 20.04 5.23
N THR A 24 -9.25 18.88 5.41
CA THR A 24 -7.86 18.66 5.00
C THR A 24 -7.52 17.19 4.89
N ILE A 25 -6.42 16.87 4.23
CA ILE A 25 -5.82 15.54 4.20
C ILE A 25 -4.39 15.59 4.74
N VAL A 26 -3.99 14.56 5.48
CA VAL A 26 -2.62 14.28 5.88
C VAL A 26 -2.12 13.07 5.12
N VAL A 27 -0.99 13.21 4.45
CA VAL A 27 -0.36 12.11 3.72
C VAL A 27 0.82 11.58 4.53
N ALA A 28 0.72 10.33 4.93
CA ALA A 28 1.72 9.67 5.74
C ALA A 28 1.89 8.21 5.32
N PRO A 29 3.12 7.75 5.05
CA PRO A 29 3.36 6.41 4.55
C PRO A 29 2.95 5.33 5.54
N THR A 30 2.90 4.08 5.06
CA THR A 30 2.75 2.91 5.91
C THR A 30 3.89 2.86 6.92
N GLY A 31 3.59 2.60 8.19
CA GLY A 31 4.59 2.62 9.27
C GLY A 31 4.83 3.98 9.94
N ALA A 32 4.35 5.10 9.38
CA ALA A 32 4.46 6.43 9.99
C ALA A 32 3.57 6.64 11.23
N GLY A 33 2.71 5.68 11.57
CA GLY A 33 1.83 5.80 12.74
C GLY A 33 0.59 6.66 12.50
N LYS A 34 -0.06 6.55 11.35
CA LYS A 34 -1.32 7.25 11.01
C LYS A 34 -2.36 7.16 12.12
N THR A 35 -2.57 5.96 12.69
CA THR A 35 -3.52 5.75 13.80
C THR A 35 -3.18 6.58 15.04
N ILE A 36 -1.90 6.76 15.34
CA ILE A 36 -1.45 7.59 16.47
C ILE A 36 -1.69 9.07 16.18
N MET A 37 -1.37 9.53 14.96
CA MET A 37 -1.59 10.92 14.56
C MET A 37 -3.09 11.29 14.54
N LEU A 38 -3.95 10.42 13.99
CA LEU A 38 -5.40 10.66 14.01
C LEU A 38 -5.95 10.69 15.45
N SER A 39 -5.46 9.80 16.32
CA SER A 39 -5.85 9.79 17.73
C SER A 39 -5.40 11.04 18.47
N ALA A 40 -4.18 11.48 18.23
CA ALA A 40 -3.63 12.71 18.82
C ALA A 40 -4.36 13.97 18.32
N LEU A 41 -4.69 14.03 17.02
CA LEU A 41 -5.47 15.13 16.44
C LEU A 41 -6.86 15.22 17.07
N ILE A 42 -7.55 14.08 17.22
CA ILE A 42 -8.85 14.05 17.90
C ILE A 42 -8.70 14.55 19.34
N GLY A 43 -7.73 14.03 20.11
CA GLY A 43 -7.48 14.43 21.48
C GLY A 43 -7.16 15.92 21.62
N LYS A 44 -6.34 16.46 20.69
CA LYS A 44 -5.98 17.91 20.66
C LYS A 44 -7.17 18.81 20.38
N ARG A 45 -8.13 18.35 19.54
CA ARG A 45 -9.32 19.13 19.13
C ARG A 45 -10.56 18.82 19.98
N TYR A 46 -10.46 17.81 20.85
CA TYR A 46 -11.58 17.39 21.68
C TYR A 46 -12.09 18.51 22.60
N LYS A 47 -13.41 18.70 22.63
CA LYS A 47 -14.14 19.50 23.61
C LYS A 47 -15.18 18.61 24.27
N LYS A 48 -15.45 18.88 25.54
CA LYS A 48 -16.46 18.16 26.33
C LYS A 48 -17.81 18.20 25.62
N ASN A 49 -18.44 17.37 25.11
CA ASN A 49 -19.68 17.29 24.31
C ASN A 49 -19.51 17.17 22.82
N ASN A 50 -18.27 17.21 22.27
CA ASN A 50 -18.08 16.94 20.85
C ASN A 50 -18.27 15.44 20.56
N LYS A 51 -18.83 15.15 19.39
CA LYS A 51 -18.90 13.80 18.83
C LYS A 51 -17.99 13.71 17.61
N VAL A 52 -17.17 12.65 17.60
CA VAL A 52 -16.24 12.38 16.49
C VAL A 52 -16.61 11.05 15.85
N LEU A 53 -16.65 11.02 14.53
CA LEU A 53 -16.81 9.80 13.75
C LEU A 53 -15.49 9.42 13.10
N VAL A 54 -15.01 8.19 13.33
CA VAL A 54 -13.84 7.63 12.67
C VAL A 54 -14.31 6.55 11.70
N ILE A 55 -14.09 6.77 10.41
CA ILE A 55 -14.56 5.87 9.34
C ILE A 55 -13.40 5.02 8.82
N GLN A 56 -13.64 3.72 8.74
CA GLN A 56 -12.70 2.72 8.26
C GLN A 56 -13.38 1.75 7.30
N HIS A 57 -12.62 1.08 6.46
CA HIS A 57 -13.19 0.18 5.46
C HIS A 57 -13.04 -1.31 5.81
N ARG A 58 -12.27 -1.66 6.85
CA ARG A 58 -12.07 -3.03 7.34
C ARG A 58 -12.47 -3.16 8.79
N ASP A 59 -13.20 -4.23 9.11
CA ASP A 59 -13.73 -4.51 10.44
C ASP A 59 -12.61 -4.69 11.49
N GLU A 60 -11.55 -5.40 11.13
CA GLU A 60 -10.37 -5.61 11.99
C GLU A 60 -9.74 -4.29 12.43
N LEU A 61 -9.68 -3.29 11.51
CA LEU A 61 -9.12 -1.96 11.80
C LEU A 61 -10.00 -1.15 12.75
N VAL A 62 -11.33 -1.33 12.70
CA VAL A 62 -12.26 -0.59 13.58
C VAL A 62 -11.91 -0.85 15.04
N ARG A 63 -11.78 -2.12 15.41
CA ARG A 63 -11.47 -2.52 16.80
C ARG A 63 -10.06 -2.16 17.22
N GLN A 64 -9.07 -2.48 16.38
CA GLN A 64 -7.66 -2.15 16.65
C GLN A 64 -7.43 -0.65 16.84
N ASN A 65 -8.06 0.18 15.99
CA ASN A 65 -7.91 1.61 16.08
C ASN A 65 -8.68 2.21 17.26
N ALA A 66 -9.85 1.66 17.62
CA ALA A 66 -10.57 2.04 18.82
C ALA A 66 -9.77 1.74 20.11
N GLU A 67 -9.11 0.58 20.17
CA GLU A 67 -8.23 0.21 21.30
C GLU A 67 -7.00 1.12 21.37
N LYS A 68 -6.30 1.35 20.24
CA LYS A 68 -5.16 2.27 20.19
C LYS A 68 -5.57 3.69 20.56
N PHE A 69 -6.73 4.15 20.10
CA PHE A 69 -7.29 5.45 20.45
C PHE A 69 -7.54 5.58 21.96
N SER A 70 -8.16 4.58 22.59
CA SER A 70 -8.47 4.59 24.01
C SER A 70 -7.21 4.61 24.88
N ARG A 71 -6.10 4.02 24.42
CA ARG A 71 -4.78 4.11 25.09
C ARG A 71 -4.19 5.52 24.98
N VAL A 72 -4.38 6.19 23.85
CA VAL A 72 -3.89 7.57 23.64
C VAL A 72 -4.75 8.59 24.37
N ASN A 73 -6.07 8.38 24.39
CA ASN A 73 -7.08 9.30 24.93
C ASN A 73 -7.97 8.64 25.98
N PRO A 74 -7.46 8.26 27.16
CA PRO A 74 -8.23 7.48 28.15
C PRO A 74 -9.45 8.22 28.73
N ASN A 75 -9.52 9.53 28.56
CA ASN A 75 -10.62 10.37 29.05
C ASN A 75 -11.72 10.60 28.02
N ILE A 76 -11.62 10.05 26.81
CA ILE A 76 -12.62 10.16 25.73
C ILE A 76 -13.28 8.81 25.56
N SER A 77 -14.60 8.74 25.80
CA SER A 77 -15.33 7.48 25.64
C SER A 77 -15.40 7.07 24.16
N THR A 78 -15.18 5.78 23.91
CA THR A 78 -15.23 5.17 22.59
C THR A 78 -16.41 4.21 22.48
N SER A 79 -16.97 4.12 21.28
CA SER A 79 -17.95 3.09 20.94
C SER A 79 -17.77 2.64 19.48
N ILE A 80 -18.41 1.54 19.12
CA ILE A 80 -18.26 0.87 17.83
C ILE A 80 -19.59 0.73 17.13
N VAL A 81 -19.59 1.05 15.81
CA VAL A 81 -20.71 0.78 14.90
C VAL A 81 -20.21 -0.05 13.72
N ASP A 82 -20.30 -1.36 13.85
CA ASP A 82 -19.88 -2.34 12.84
C ASP A 82 -20.99 -3.35 12.49
N GLY A 83 -20.62 -4.48 11.89
CA GLY A 83 -21.55 -5.56 11.54
C GLY A 83 -22.26 -6.17 12.75
N SER A 84 -21.62 -6.24 13.92
CA SER A 84 -22.03 -6.92 15.12
C SER A 84 -22.53 -5.97 16.22
N GLU A 85 -22.06 -4.73 16.24
CA GLU A 85 -22.33 -3.74 17.30
C GLU A 85 -22.87 -2.44 16.73
N LYS A 86 -23.81 -1.79 17.45
CA LYS A 86 -24.47 -0.54 17.06
C LYS A 86 -24.52 0.43 18.26
N ASP A 87 -23.35 0.68 18.86
CA ASP A 87 -23.25 1.61 19.99
C ASP A 87 -22.92 3.03 19.53
N TRP A 88 -23.86 3.96 19.75
CA TRP A 88 -23.73 5.38 19.43
C TRP A 88 -23.45 6.25 20.67
N SER A 89 -23.21 5.64 21.84
CA SER A 89 -23.09 6.37 23.11
C SER A 89 -21.74 7.09 23.24
N GLY A 90 -20.68 6.55 22.69
CA GLY A 90 -19.32 7.09 22.76
C GLY A 90 -19.19 8.52 22.23
N GLN A 91 -18.15 9.20 22.69
CA GLN A 91 -17.75 10.51 22.19
C GLN A 91 -16.94 10.39 20.88
N SER A 92 -16.13 9.33 20.77
CA SER A 92 -15.49 8.93 19.51
C SER A 92 -16.09 7.59 19.07
N ILE A 93 -16.73 7.59 17.92
CA ILE A 93 -17.42 6.43 17.35
C ILE A 93 -16.61 5.90 16.19
N PHE A 94 -16.12 4.68 16.32
CA PHE A 94 -15.38 3.97 15.28
C PHE A 94 -16.34 3.13 14.45
N SER A 95 -16.34 3.32 13.14
CA SER A 95 -17.33 2.68 12.30
C SER A 95 -16.76 2.15 10.98
N MET A 96 -17.33 1.02 10.56
CA MET A 96 -17.08 0.44 9.26
C MET A 96 -17.97 1.10 8.20
N VAL A 97 -17.35 1.59 7.10
CA VAL A 97 -18.06 2.31 6.04
C VAL A 97 -19.24 1.52 5.45
N GLN A 98 -19.08 0.22 5.20
CA GLN A 98 -20.12 -0.63 4.62
C GLN A 98 -21.34 -0.79 5.56
N THR A 99 -21.11 -0.77 6.87
CA THR A 99 -22.18 -0.77 7.85
C THR A 99 -22.88 0.58 7.93
N LEU A 100 -22.06 1.65 8.02
CA LEU A 100 -22.59 3.00 8.23
C LEU A 100 -23.38 3.52 7.02
N SER A 101 -22.97 3.15 5.80
CA SER A 101 -23.64 3.57 4.55
C SER A 101 -25.01 2.94 4.30
N ARG A 102 -25.46 1.99 5.15
CA ARG A 102 -26.81 1.40 5.05
C ARG A 102 -27.87 2.42 5.48
N PRO A 103 -29.02 2.50 4.77
CA PRO A 103 -30.05 3.52 5.04
C PRO A 103 -30.42 3.65 6.51
N ASN A 104 -30.77 2.55 7.17
CA ASN A 104 -31.17 2.55 8.60
C ASN A 104 -30.07 3.11 9.53
N ASN A 105 -28.80 2.91 9.22
CA ASN A 105 -27.70 3.44 10.03
C ASN A 105 -27.43 4.90 9.73
N LEU A 106 -27.57 5.33 8.47
CA LEU A 106 -27.49 6.73 8.07
C LEU A 106 -28.58 7.59 8.74
N ASP A 107 -29.83 7.06 8.80
CA ASP A 107 -30.96 7.76 9.43
C ASP A 107 -30.77 7.91 10.94
N ASN A 108 -30.14 6.93 11.59
CA ASN A 108 -29.87 6.94 13.02
C ASN A 108 -28.57 7.67 13.42
N MET A 109 -27.82 8.21 12.47
CA MET A 109 -26.60 8.96 12.76
C MET A 109 -26.89 10.18 13.61
N CYS A 110 -26.16 10.31 14.73
CA CYS A 110 -26.16 11.53 15.51
C CYS A 110 -25.39 12.67 14.80
N LYS A 111 -25.50 13.88 15.32
CA LYS A 111 -24.71 15.02 14.84
C LYS A 111 -23.24 14.83 15.23
N PHE A 112 -22.33 15.01 14.29
CA PHE A 112 -20.87 14.96 14.50
C PHE A 112 -20.25 16.35 14.32
N ASP A 113 -19.22 16.63 15.11
CA ASP A 113 -18.41 17.84 15.03
C ASP A 113 -17.14 17.62 14.20
N MET A 114 -16.66 16.38 14.13
CA MET A 114 -15.52 15.99 13.32
C MET A 114 -15.76 14.60 12.70
N VAL A 115 -15.27 14.42 11.48
CA VAL A 115 -15.15 13.13 10.78
C VAL A 115 -13.69 12.90 10.43
N VAL A 116 -13.18 11.77 10.83
CA VAL A 116 -11.84 11.29 10.48
C VAL A 116 -11.97 10.10 9.54
N ILE A 117 -11.32 10.14 8.41
CA ILE A 117 -11.36 9.08 7.40
C ILE A 117 -9.97 8.46 7.32
N ASP A 118 -9.85 7.23 7.81
CA ASP A 118 -8.63 6.44 7.64
C ASP A 118 -8.64 5.81 6.24
N GLU A 119 -7.44 5.66 5.64
CA GLU A 119 -7.24 5.29 4.24
C GLU A 119 -8.14 6.13 3.29
N SER A 120 -8.05 7.44 3.46
CA SER A 120 -8.94 8.43 2.83
C SER A 120 -8.85 8.50 1.30
N HIS A 121 -7.94 7.77 0.67
CA HIS A 121 -7.96 7.56 -0.78
C HIS A 121 -9.24 6.85 -1.26
N HIS A 122 -9.97 6.17 -0.37
CA HIS A 122 -11.29 5.60 -0.65
C HIS A 122 -12.44 6.63 -0.56
N ALA A 123 -12.20 7.83 -0.05
CA ALA A 123 -13.25 8.79 0.29
C ALA A 123 -14.16 9.25 -0.88
N ILE A 124 -13.71 9.09 -2.13
CA ILE A 124 -14.54 9.41 -3.31
C ILE A 124 -15.55 8.30 -3.68
N ALA A 125 -15.44 7.11 -3.08
CA ALA A 125 -16.41 6.04 -3.34
C ALA A 125 -17.81 6.46 -2.85
N GLU A 126 -18.86 6.01 -3.55
CA GLU A 126 -20.24 6.40 -3.29
C GLU A 126 -20.67 6.16 -1.84
N THR A 127 -20.22 5.05 -1.24
CA THR A 127 -20.52 4.73 0.16
C THR A 127 -19.99 5.79 1.14
N TYR A 128 -18.75 6.27 0.91
CA TYR A 128 -18.17 7.37 1.70
C TYR A 128 -18.90 8.68 1.45
N GLN A 129 -19.22 8.98 0.19
CA GLN A 129 -19.91 10.22 -0.17
C GLN A 129 -21.29 10.32 0.48
N ARG A 130 -22.04 9.22 0.56
CA ARG A 130 -23.33 9.17 1.29
C ARG A 130 -23.17 9.57 2.75
N ILE A 131 -22.15 9.02 3.43
CA ILE A 131 -21.88 9.33 4.84
C ILE A 131 -21.45 10.79 5.00
N ILE A 132 -20.51 11.26 4.17
CA ILE A 132 -20.01 12.65 4.22
C ILE A 132 -21.15 13.64 3.99
N ASN A 133 -22.01 13.41 3.01
CA ASN A 133 -23.15 14.26 2.71
C ASN A 133 -24.14 14.28 3.88
N ARG A 134 -24.49 13.12 4.43
CA ARG A 134 -25.39 13.00 5.60
C ARG A 134 -24.86 13.73 6.82
N VAL A 135 -23.54 13.66 7.09
CA VAL A 135 -22.92 14.41 8.20
C VAL A 135 -22.96 15.90 7.95
N LYS A 136 -22.66 16.34 6.72
CA LYS A 136 -22.73 17.77 6.33
C LYS A 136 -24.14 18.33 6.42
N GLU A 137 -25.16 17.58 6.05
CA GLU A 137 -26.57 17.96 6.21
C GLU A 137 -26.95 18.17 7.68
N ALA A 138 -26.44 17.31 8.58
CA ALA A 138 -26.70 17.43 10.01
C ALA A 138 -25.87 18.55 10.68
N ASN A 139 -24.68 18.86 10.12
CA ASN A 139 -23.79 19.90 10.64
C ASN A 139 -22.88 20.46 9.53
N ASN A 140 -23.25 21.62 8.97
CA ASN A 140 -22.47 22.30 7.93
C ASN A 140 -21.08 22.79 8.39
N SER A 141 -20.84 22.85 9.70
CA SER A 141 -19.56 23.27 10.29
C SER A 141 -18.68 22.09 10.67
N VAL A 142 -19.05 20.86 10.28
CA VAL A 142 -18.31 19.66 10.57
C VAL A 142 -16.89 19.73 10.00
N GLU A 143 -15.93 19.33 10.80
CA GLU A 143 -14.53 19.22 10.36
C GLU A 143 -14.28 17.84 9.77
N ILE A 144 -13.65 17.79 8.58
CA ILE A 144 -13.38 16.54 7.88
C ILE A 144 -11.88 16.43 7.66
N VAL A 145 -11.26 15.37 8.18
CA VAL A 145 -9.84 15.09 7.97
C VAL A 145 -9.64 13.68 7.44
N GLY A 146 -8.79 13.59 6.41
CA GLY A 146 -8.36 12.32 5.84
C GLY A 146 -6.93 11.98 6.21
N PHE A 147 -6.66 10.69 6.45
CA PHE A 147 -5.31 10.15 6.54
C PHE A 147 -5.13 9.09 5.46
N THR A 148 -4.02 9.13 4.72
CA THR A 148 -3.70 8.11 3.70
C THR A 148 -2.20 8.00 3.49
N ALA A 149 -1.76 6.82 3.06
CA ALA A 149 -0.39 6.64 2.58
C ALA A 149 -0.24 7.02 1.09
N THR A 150 -1.32 7.01 0.34
CA THR A 150 -1.33 7.11 -1.12
C THR A 150 -2.40 8.08 -1.58
N PRO A 151 -2.06 9.37 -1.68
CA PRO A 151 -3.01 10.42 -2.06
C PRO A 151 -3.43 10.34 -3.54
N ASN A 152 -2.53 9.82 -4.38
CA ASN A 152 -2.77 9.71 -5.81
C ASN A 152 -3.42 8.36 -6.11
N ARG A 153 -4.64 8.41 -6.60
CA ARG A 153 -5.41 7.20 -6.92
C ARG A 153 -5.02 6.65 -8.29
N GLY A 154 -4.95 5.33 -8.36
CA GLY A 154 -4.67 4.66 -9.62
C GLY A 154 -5.77 4.81 -10.68
N ASP A 155 -7.04 5.06 -10.28
CA ASP A 155 -8.16 5.33 -11.18
C ASP A 155 -8.20 6.78 -11.71
N LYS A 156 -7.16 7.57 -11.41
CA LYS A 156 -6.99 8.97 -11.84
C LYS A 156 -8.06 9.95 -11.32
N LYS A 157 -8.95 9.52 -10.44
CA LYS A 157 -9.92 10.40 -9.80
C LYS A 157 -9.26 11.15 -8.65
N GLY A 158 -9.28 12.47 -8.72
CA GLY A 158 -8.67 13.32 -7.68
C GLY A 158 -9.47 13.34 -6.39
N LEU A 159 -8.78 13.53 -5.27
CA LEU A 159 -9.40 13.68 -3.94
C LEU A 159 -9.93 15.11 -3.69
N LYS A 160 -9.75 16.04 -4.62
CA LYS A 160 -10.16 17.46 -4.50
C LYS A 160 -11.67 17.64 -4.26
N THR A 161 -12.49 16.70 -4.72
CA THR A 161 -13.94 16.70 -4.45
C THR A 161 -14.30 16.52 -2.98
N VAL A 162 -13.39 15.94 -2.19
CA VAL A 162 -13.55 15.69 -0.76
C VAL A 162 -12.67 16.60 0.07
N PHE A 163 -11.39 16.75 -0.29
CA PHE A 163 -10.38 17.50 0.46
C PHE A 163 -9.88 18.71 -0.32
N ASN A 164 -10.00 19.90 0.29
CA ASN A 164 -9.63 21.16 -0.36
C ASN A 164 -8.11 21.39 -0.38
N ASN A 165 -7.36 20.76 0.53
CA ASN A 165 -5.93 20.93 0.68
C ASN A 165 -5.29 19.70 1.31
N CYS A 166 -3.96 19.62 1.19
CA CYS A 166 -3.10 18.72 1.95
C CYS A 166 -2.36 19.57 2.98
N SER A 167 -2.62 19.33 4.27
CA SER A 167 -1.97 20.10 5.33
C SER A 167 -0.53 19.66 5.59
N HIS A 168 -0.25 18.38 5.46
CA HIS A 168 1.08 17.83 5.68
C HIS A 168 1.31 16.57 4.85
N GLN A 169 2.53 16.44 4.34
CA GLN A 169 3.01 15.24 3.67
C GLN A 169 4.30 14.78 4.32
N ILE A 170 4.32 13.52 4.78
CA ILE A 170 5.49 12.85 5.32
C ILE A 170 6.07 11.96 4.22
N GLU A 171 7.34 12.16 3.91
CA GLU A 171 8.06 11.39 2.89
C GLU A 171 8.71 10.14 3.51
N ILE A 172 8.69 9.01 2.79
CA ILE A 172 9.34 7.76 3.21
C ILE A 172 10.85 8.00 3.42
N GLY A 173 11.50 8.73 2.48
CA GLY A 173 12.92 9.05 2.57
C GLY A 173 13.30 9.81 3.82
N THR A 174 12.46 10.72 4.28
CA THR A 174 12.67 11.44 5.54
C THR A 174 12.62 10.48 6.73
N LEU A 175 11.60 9.61 6.79
CA LEU A 175 11.48 8.64 7.89
C LEU A 175 12.64 7.64 7.93
N ILE A 176 13.20 7.26 6.78
CA ILE A 176 14.38 6.39 6.70
C ILE A 176 15.61 7.14 7.21
N ARG A 177 15.85 8.39 6.76
CA ARG A 177 16.99 9.19 7.21
C ARG A 177 16.97 9.46 8.71
N GLU A 178 15.79 9.63 9.29
CA GLU A 178 15.58 9.86 10.71
C GLU A 178 15.51 8.56 11.53
N GLY A 179 15.62 7.39 10.90
CA GLY A 179 15.62 6.09 11.57
C GLY A 179 14.25 5.60 12.05
N PHE A 180 13.15 6.18 11.56
CA PHE A 180 11.78 5.74 11.87
C PHE A 180 11.26 4.63 10.96
N LEU A 181 11.89 4.45 9.80
CA LEU A 181 11.74 3.31 8.90
C LEU A 181 13.11 2.77 8.53
N VAL A 182 13.18 1.49 8.16
CA VAL A 182 14.40 0.90 7.59
C VAL A 182 14.45 1.09 6.07
N PRO A 183 15.66 1.20 5.47
CA PRO A 183 15.78 1.32 4.03
C PRO A 183 15.39 0.03 3.30
N PRO A 184 14.72 0.11 2.14
CA PRO A 184 14.54 -1.03 1.25
C PRO A 184 15.84 -1.38 0.52
N LYS A 185 16.13 -2.67 0.39
CA LYS A 185 17.15 -3.22 -0.50
C LYS A 185 16.43 -4.03 -1.57
N THR A 186 16.36 -3.52 -2.80
CA THR A 186 15.43 -4.01 -3.80
C THR A 186 16.16 -4.69 -4.95
N PHE A 187 15.69 -5.89 -5.28
CA PHE A 187 16.12 -6.66 -6.44
C PHE A 187 14.92 -6.92 -7.35
N VAL A 188 15.02 -6.48 -8.59
CA VAL A 188 14.07 -6.85 -9.64
C VAL A 188 14.64 -8.05 -10.38
N ILE A 189 13.89 -9.15 -10.39
CA ILE A 189 14.30 -10.43 -10.97
C ILE A 189 13.44 -10.69 -12.19
N ASP A 190 14.03 -10.56 -13.38
CA ASP A 190 13.37 -10.93 -14.62
C ASP A 190 13.38 -12.45 -14.79
N VAL A 191 12.21 -13.04 -14.84
CA VAL A 191 11.99 -14.48 -15.06
C VAL A 191 11.55 -14.77 -16.51
N GLY A 192 11.87 -13.86 -17.43
CA GLY A 192 11.59 -14.02 -18.85
C GLY A 192 10.12 -13.84 -19.23
N VAL A 193 9.33 -13.15 -18.41
CA VAL A 193 7.89 -12.93 -18.63
C VAL A 193 7.49 -11.45 -18.62
N THR A 194 8.47 -10.55 -18.64
CA THR A 194 8.25 -9.11 -18.54
C THR A 194 7.33 -8.59 -19.64
N GLU A 195 7.52 -9.02 -20.90
CA GLU A 195 6.66 -8.63 -22.01
C GLU A 195 5.24 -9.18 -21.87
N ASP A 196 5.11 -10.44 -21.44
CA ASP A 196 3.80 -11.06 -21.21
C ASP A 196 3.04 -10.28 -20.13
N LEU A 197 3.70 -9.88 -19.02
CA LEU A 197 3.09 -9.10 -17.95
C LEU A 197 2.68 -7.69 -18.39
N GLN A 198 3.43 -7.03 -19.27
CA GLN A 198 3.08 -5.72 -19.82
C GLN A 198 1.80 -5.75 -20.68
N ASN A 199 1.51 -6.91 -21.30
CA ASN A 199 0.34 -7.11 -22.16
C ASN A 199 -0.90 -7.59 -21.41
N VAL A 200 -0.82 -7.87 -20.11
CA VAL A 200 -1.98 -8.28 -19.29
C VAL A 200 -3.05 -7.22 -19.30
N ARG A 201 -4.29 -7.65 -19.48
CA ARG A 201 -5.46 -6.78 -19.48
C ARG A 201 -5.61 -6.11 -18.09
N ARG A 202 -5.92 -4.81 -18.11
CA ARG A 202 -6.27 -4.06 -16.91
C ARG A 202 -7.78 -4.10 -16.67
N THR A 203 -8.16 -4.37 -15.45
CA THR A 203 -9.52 -4.22 -14.94
C THR A 203 -9.69 -2.83 -14.30
N VAL A 204 -10.86 -2.53 -13.76
CA VAL A 204 -11.14 -1.24 -13.08
C VAL A 204 -10.26 -1.07 -11.82
N SER A 205 -9.92 -2.15 -11.14
CA SER A 205 -9.22 -2.12 -9.83
C SER A 205 -7.78 -2.58 -9.87
N ASP A 206 -7.40 -3.42 -10.86
CA ASP A 206 -6.04 -3.98 -10.98
C ASP A 206 -5.84 -4.64 -12.36
N PHE A 207 -4.76 -5.40 -12.55
CA PHE A 207 -4.61 -6.33 -13.67
C PHE A 207 -5.62 -7.48 -13.58
N ASP A 208 -5.86 -8.17 -14.69
CA ASP A 208 -6.55 -9.47 -14.67
C ASP A 208 -5.66 -10.52 -14.00
N MET A 209 -5.94 -10.78 -12.70
CA MET A 209 -5.10 -11.67 -11.89
C MET A 209 -5.13 -13.12 -12.35
N GLY A 210 -6.14 -13.55 -13.09
CA GLY A 210 -6.17 -14.87 -13.73
C GLY A 210 -5.21 -14.97 -14.92
N GLU A 211 -5.04 -13.88 -15.67
CA GLU A 211 -4.00 -13.81 -16.73
C GLU A 211 -2.61 -13.78 -16.09
N VAL A 212 -2.42 -12.97 -15.01
CA VAL A 212 -1.16 -12.92 -14.25
C VAL A 212 -0.80 -14.31 -13.70
N GLU A 213 -1.76 -15.05 -13.14
CA GLU A 213 -1.53 -16.41 -12.65
C GLU A 213 -0.99 -17.31 -13.76
N ARG A 214 -1.61 -17.34 -14.94
CA ARG A 214 -1.18 -18.21 -16.06
C ARG A 214 0.26 -17.90 -16.50
N ILE A 215 0.69 -16.65 -16.36
CA ILE A 215 2.04 -16.23 -16.72
C ILE A 215 3.03 -16.58 -15.60
N MET A 216 2.71 -16.22 -14.36
CA MET A 216 3.61 -16.28 -13.22
C MET A 216 3.59 -17.62 -12.49
N ASN A 217 2.45 -18.33 -12.43
CA ASN A 217 2.33 -19.59 -11.69
C ASN A 217 2.84 -20.77 -12.51
N LYS A 218 4.14 -20.75 -12.79
CA LYS A 218 4.86 -21.86 -13.43
C LYS A 218 5.84 -22.42 -12.42
N ARG A 219 5.97 -23.75 -12.39
CA ARG A 219 6.86 -24.42 -11.41
C ARG A 219 8.27 -23.85 -11.44
N ALA A 220 8.87 -23.67 -12.62
CA ALA A 220 10.22 -23.10 -12.76
C ALA A 220 10.33 -21.68 -12.18
N ILE A 221 9.29 -20.86 -12.29
CA ILE A 221 9.25 -19.52 -11.71
C ILE A 221 9.13 -19.63 -10.18
N ASN A 222 8.24 -20.48 -9.66
CA ASN A 222 8.06 -20.69 -8.23
C ASN A 222 9.33 -21.23 -7.58
N GLU A 223 10.03 -22.18 -8.20
CA GLU A 223 11.36 -22.67 -7.77
C GLU A 223 12.37 -21.51 -7.74
N LYS A 224 12.41 -20.67 -8.77
CA LYS A 224 13.30 -19.50 -8.83
C LYS A 224 13.00 -18.48 -7.72
N VAL A 225 11.74 -18.25 -7.39
CA VAL A 225 11.34 -17.38 -6.27
C VAL A 225 11.97 -17.87 -4.96
N ILE A 226 11.93 -19.17 -4.70
CA ILE A 226 12.50 -19.77 -3.49
C ILE A 226 14.04 -19.68 -3.49
N ASP A 227 14.68 -19.91 -4.63
CA ASP A 227 16.15 -19.87 -4.74
C ASP A 227 16.67 -18.46 -4.49
N GLU A 228 16.07 -17.44 -5.12
CA GLU A 228 16.44 -16.04 -4.89
C GLU A 228 16.12 -15.59 -3.46
N TRP A 229 15.00 -16.05 -2.89
CA TRP A 229 14.68 -15.76 -1.51
C TRP A 229 15.72 -16.38 -0.55
N LYS A 230 16.15 -17.64 -0.75
CA LYS A 230 17.20 -18.28 0.07
C LYS A 230 18.51 -17.52 -0.02
N ASP A 231 18.90 -17.08 -1.22
CA ASP A 231 20.15 -16.35 -1.43
C ASP A 231 20.14 -14.95 -0.79
N LYS A 232 19.04 -14.22 -0.91
CA LYS A 232 18.95 -12.79 -0.50
C LYS A 232 18.36 -12.58 0.89
N ALA A 233 17.50 -13.50 1.36
CA ALA A 233 16.67 -13.26 2.54
C ALA A 233 16.37 -14.52 3.38
N GLY A 234 17.08 -15.61 3.20
CA GLY A 234 16.72 -16.96 3.68
C GLY A 234 16.41 -17.14 5.17
N ASP A 235 16.80 -16.23 6.05
CA ASP A 235 16.52 -16.27 7.49
C ASP A 235 15.47 -15.22 7.93
N ARG A 236 14.97 -14.41 6.99
CA ARG A 236 14.09 -13.27 7.29
C ARG A 236 12.63 -13.67 7.36
N LYS A 237 11.89 -13.08 8.30
CA LYS A 237 10.41 -13.07 8.28
C LYS A 237 9.93 -12.41 7.00
N THR A 238 9.12 -13.13 6.23
CA THR A 238 8.80 -12.77 4.85
C THR A 238 7.30 -12.74 4.60
N VAL A 239 6.84 -11.75 3.83
CA VAL A 239 5.48 -11.71 3.27
C VAL A 239 5.57 -11.77 1.75
N VAL A 240 4.86 -12.73 1.16
CA VAL A 240 4.78 -12.94 -0.30
C VAL A 240 3.40 -12.51 -0.79
N PHE A 241 3.36 -11.69 -1.84
CA PHE A 241 2.12 -11.24 -2.48
C PHE A 241 1.94 -11.94 -3.82
N CYS A 242 0.92 -12.80 -3.91
CA CYS A 242 0.56 -13.56 -5.11
C CYS A 242 -0.68 -12.98 -5.82
N SER A 243 -0.91 -13.43 -7.07
CA SER A 243 -2.01 -12.97 -7.92
C SER A 243 -3.35 -13.60 -7.52
N THR A 244 -3.38 -14.91 -7.29
CA THR A 244 -4.58 -15.69 -6.98
C THR A 244 -4.34 -16.66 -5.84
N VAL A 245 -5.40 -17.27 -5.33
CA VAL A 245 -5.32 -18.28 -4.26
C VAL A 245 -4.57 -19.53 -4.74
N VAL A 246 -4.76 -19.95 -5.98
CA VAL A 246 -4.05 -21.09 -6.57
C VAL A 246 -2.55 -20.81 -6.66
N HIS A 247 -2.17 -19.63 -7.18
CA HIS A 247 -0.78 -19.21 -7.22
C HIS A 247 -0.16 -19.15 -5.81
N ALA A 248 -0.88 -18.62 -4.84
CA ALA A 248 -0.41 -18.54 -3.46
C ALA A 248 -0.21 -19.93 -2.83
N GLN A 249 -1.10 -20.89 -3.14
CA GLN A 249 -0.96 -22.27 -2.67
C GLN A 249 0.28 -22.93 -3.26
N ASP A 250 0.50 -22.82 -4.57
CA ASP A 250 1.64 -23.44 -5.25
C ASP A 250 2.98 -22.87 -4.74
N VAL A 251 3.04 -21.53 -4.53
CA VAL A 251 4.22 -20.87 -3.95
C VAL A 251 4.45 -21.31 -2.50
N CYS A 252 3.38 -21.38 -1.69
CA CYS A 252 3.47 -21.82 -0.29
C CYS A 252 3.98 -23.26 -0.20
N ASP A 253 3.47 -24.15 -1.06
CA ASP A 253 3.89 -25.55 -1.11
C ASP A 253 5.37 -25.69 -1.55
N GLU A 254 5.86 -24.81 -2.41
CA GLU A 254 7.26 -24.79 -2.81
C GLU A 254 8.18 -24.36 -1.65
N TYR A 255 7.78 -23.34 -0.85
CA TYR A 255 8.47 -23.02 0.39
C TYR A 255 8.51 -24.21 1.35
N ARG A 256 7.40 -24.91 1.56
CA ARG A 256 7.30 -26.08 2.43
C ARG A 256 8.16 -27.24 1.94
N ARG A 257 8.20 -27.53 0.62
CA ARG A 257 9.11 -28.52 0.02
C ARG A 257 10.58 -28.19 0.25
N SER A 258 10.87 -26.90 0.39
CA SER A 258 12.21 -26.40 0.70
C SER A 258 12.51 -26.35 2.21
N ASN A 259 11.71 -27.02 3.05
CA ASN A 259 11.81 -27.06 4.52
C ASN A 259 11.66 -25.68 5.19
N VAL A 260 10.95 -24.76 4.56
CA VAL A 260 10.62 -23.45 5.12
C VAL A 260 9.23 -23.52 5.76
N ARG A 261 9.08 -23.01 6.98
CA ARG A 261 7.79 -22.89 7.64
C ARG A 261 6.98 -21.78 7.00
N ALA A 262 6.07 -22.14 6.12
CA ALA A 262 5.24 -21.22 5.36
C ALA A 262 3.75 -21.49 5.56
N GLU A 263 2.97 -20.42 5.70
CA GLU A 263 1.52 -20.46 5.80
C GLU A 263 0.87 -19.53 4.79
N ILE A 264 -0.41 -19.82 4.47
CA ILE A 264 -1.18 -19.04 3.50
C ILE A 264 -2.29 -18.26 4.21
N VAL A 265 -2.46 -17.00 3.80
CA VAL A 265 -3.57 -16.14 4.26
C VAL A 265 -4.31 -15.58 3.06
N THR A 266 -5.60 -15.87 2.96
CA THR A 266 -6.50 -15.39 1.89
C THR A 266 -7.72 -14.71 2.47
N GLY A 267 -8.61 -14.20 1.59
CA GLY A 267 -9.90 -13.65 2.00
C GLY A 267 -10.82 -14.66 2.70
N GLU A 268 -10.63 -15.96 2.42
CA GLU A 268 -11.44 -17.08 2.99
C GLU A 268 -10.88 -17.60 4.31
N THR A 269 -9.62 -17.23 4.69
CA THR A 269 -9.03 -17.65 5.97
C THR A 269 -9.84 -17.09 7.13
N PRO A 270 -10.36 -17.94 8.05
CA PRO A 270 -11.11 -17.50 9.21
C PRO A 270 -10.34 -16.48 10.05
N SER A 271 -11.07 -15.53 10.68
CA SER A 271 -10.44 -14.41 11.39
C SER A 271 -9.51 -14.87 12.52
N GLU A 272 -9.91 -15.87 13.29
CA GLU A 272 -9.08 -16.38 14.41
C GLU A 272 -7.85 -17.14 13.91
N GLU A 273 -7.98 -17.94 12.86
CA GLU A 273 -6.85 -18.62 12.22
C GLU A 273 -5.88 -17.62 11.63
N ARG A 274 -6.38 -16.57 10.95
CA ARG A 274 -5.54 -15.48 10.42
C ARG A 274 -4.77 -14.78 11.54
N LYS A 275 -5.41 -14.46 12.65
CA LYS A 275 -4.75 -13.86 13.81
C LYS A 275 -3.62 -14.75 14.34
N GLN A 276 -3.88 -16.08 14.43
CA GLN A 276 -2.87 -17.02 14.90
C GLN A 276 -1.67 -17.08 13.93
N ILE A 277 -1.92 -17.21 12.62
CA ILE A 277 -0.85 -17.23 11.60
C ILE A 277 0.01 -15.96 11.67
N LEU A 278 -0.63 -14.79 11.80
CA LEU A 278 0.09 -13.53 11.87
C LEU A 278 0.86 -13.35 13.18
N HIS A 279 0.29 -13.81 14.29
CA HIS A 279 0.98 -13.87 15.57
C HIS A 279 2.22 -14.78 15.50
N ASP A 280 2.10 -15.95 14.87
CA ASP A 280 3.21 -16.91 14.73
C ASP A 280 4.25 -16.44 13.69
N LEU A 281 3.86 -15.62 12.71
CA LEU A 281 4.81 -14.91 11.87
C LEU A 281 5.62 -13.89 12.68
N GLU A 282 4.97 -13.17 13.57
CA GLU A 282 5.60 -12.11 14.36
C GLU A 282 6.46 -12.67 15.51
N HIS A 283 5.92 -13.58 16.30
CA HIS A 283 6.52 -14.07 17.56
C HIS A 283 6.91 -15.54 17.55
N GLY A 284 6.38 -16.32 16.62
CA GLY A 284 6.56 -17.79 16.56
C GLY A 284 7.50 -18.23 15.46
N ASP A 285 7.24 -19.45 14.99
CA ASP A 285 8.11 -20.19 14.10
C ASP A 285 7.80 -20.02 12.61
N ILE A 286 6.65 -19.44 12.24
CA ILE A 286 6.33 -19.19 10.84
C ILE A 286 7.34 -18.18 10.30
N GLN A 287 8.00 -18.55 9.21
CA GLN A 287 8.99 -17.71 8.55
C GLN A 287 8.42 -16.96 7.37
N VAL A 288 7.51 -17.57 6.62
CA VAL A 288 6.92 -17.01 5.41
C VAL A 288 5.40 -17.05 5.48
N VAL A 289 4.76 -15.93 5.20
CA VAL A 289 3.32 -15.89 4.95
C VAL A 289 3.08 -15.48 3.51
N VAL A 290 2.41 -16.37 2.78
CA VAL A 290 1.99 -16.13 1.40
C VAL A 290 0.55 -15.62 1.40
N ASN A 291 0.25 -14.55 0.65
CA ASN A 291 -1.08 -13.98 0.69
C ASN A 291 -1.57 -13.47 -0.66
N VAL A 292 -2.90 -13.28 -0.75
CA VAL A 292 -3.57 -12.66 -1.89
C VAL A 292 -4.30 -11.42 -1.40
N ALA A 293 -3.70 -10.25 -1.63
CA ALA A 293 -4.24 -8.91 -1.35
C ALA A 293 -4.64 -8.61 0.12
N VAL A 294 -4.75 -9.60 1.01
CA VAL A 294 -5.28 -9.42 2.37
C VAL A 294 -4.34 -8.62 3.25
N LEU A 295 -3.02 -8.83 3.10
CA LEU A 295 -2.01 -8.17 3.93
C LEU A 295 -1.51 -6.84 3.36
N THR A 296 -2.11 -6.36 2.28
CA THR A 296 -1.78 -5.04 1.71
C THR A 296 -2.11 -3.91 2.69
N GLU A 297 -3.20 -4.05 3.44
CA GLU A 297 -3.66 -3.07 4.43
C GLU A 297 -4.03 -3.76 5.75
N GLY A 298 -3.96 -3.01 6.87
CA GLY A 298 -4.41 -3.49 8.20
C GLY A 298 -3.47 -4.48 8.90
N PHE A 299 -2.40 -4.91 8.28
CA PHE A 299 -1.42 -5.83 8.84
C PHE A 299 -0.25 -5.09 9.50
N ASP A 300 0.15 -5.56 10.69
CA ASP A 300 1.27 -5.00 11.46
C ASP A 300 2.09 -6.14 12.06
N ALA A 301 3.29 -6.40 11.51
CA ALA A 301 4.29 -7.28 12.06
C ALA A 301 5.69 -6.69 11.82
N PRO A 302 6.23 -5.93 12.77
CA PRO A 302 7.53 -5.26 12.65
C PRO A 302 8.71 -6.19 12.29
N PRO A 303 8.77 -7.48 12.74
CA PRO A 303 9.85 -8.38 12.36
C PRO A 303 9.92 -8.75 10.88
N VAL A 304 8.86 -8.52 10.09
CA VAL A 304 8.89 -8.75 8.64
C VAL A 304 9.94 -7.84 8.00
N SER A 305 10.96 -8.45 7.43
CA SER A 305 12.13 -7.79 6.82
C SER A 305 12.43 -8.28 5.39
N CYS A 306 11.50 -9.04 4.81
CA CYS A 306 11.52 -9.39 3.39
C CYS A 306 10.11 -9.29 2.81
N ILE A 307 9.98 -8.66 1.64
CA ILE A 307 8.76 -8.58 0.84
C ILE A 307 9.03 -9.20 -0.52
N VAL A 308 8.19 -10.13 -0.94
CA VAL A 308 8.28 -10.79 -2.24
C VAL A 308 7.04 -10.46 -3.06
N LEU A 309 7.24 -9.87 -4.22
CA LEU A 309 6.18 -9.53 -5.16
C LEU A 309 6.22 -10.52 -6.34
N THR A 310 5.33 -11.51 -6.34
CA THR A 310 5.17 -12.47 -7.44
C THR A 310 4.04 -12.07 -8.39
N ARG A 311 3.61 -10.82 -8.31
CA ARG A 311 2.58 -10.23 -9.17
C ARG A 311 2.92 -8.79 -9.53
N PRO A 312 2.56 -8.31 -10.72
CA PRO A 312 2.63 -6.88 -11.04
C PRO A 312 1.60 -6.09 -10.21
N CYS A 313 1.88 -4.82 -9.99
CA CYS A 313 0.94 -3.86 -9.44
C CYS A 313 0.46 -2.92 -10.55
N SER A 314 -0.85 -2.79 -10.76
CA SER A 314 -1.40 -1.81 -11.71
C SER A 314 -1.16 -0.38 -11.26
N TYR A 315 -1.06 -0.18 -9.95
CA TYR A 315 -0.96 1.14 -9.34
C TYR A 315 0.23 1.22 -8.40
N LYS A 316 0.92 2.36 -8.44
CA LYS A 316 2.02 2.69 -7.52
C LYS A 316 1.59 2.60 -6.07
N SER A 317 0.36 3.03 -5.76
CA SER A 317 -0.20 2.96 -4.42
C SER A 317 -0.19 1.55 -3.83
N THR A 318 -0.55 0.55 -4.62
CA THR A 318 -0.55 -0.86 -4.20
C THR A 318 0.87 -1.35 -3.91
N MET A 319 1.83 -1.02 -4.78
CA MET A 319 3.25 -1.36 -4.57
C MET A 319 3.80 -0.73 -3.29
N VAL A 320 3.56 0.58 -3.09
CA VAL A 320 4.01 1.31 -1.89
C VAL A 320 3.41 0.72 -0.61
N GLN A 321 2.14 0.33 -0.62
CA GLN A 321 1.50 -0.30 0.53
C GLN A 321 2.11 -1.67 0.84
N MET A 322 2.34 -2.52 -0.18
CA MET A 322 2.96 -3.85 -0.01
C MET A 322 4.38 -3.73 0.53
N ILE A 323 5.24 -2.93 -0.09
CA ILE A 323 6.63 -2.74 0.34
C ILE A 323 6.69 -2.10 1.72
N GLY A 324 5.83 -1.13 1.99
CA GLY A 324 5.75 -0.41 3.26
C GLY A 324 5.49 -1.32 4.48
N ARG A 325 4.95 -2.54 4.27
CA ARG A 325 4.79 -3.53 5.36
C ARG A 325 6.13 -4.00 5.93
N GLY A 326 7.15 -4.06 5.09
CA GLY A 326 8.49 -4.48 5.47
C GLY A 326 9.39 -3.35 5.99
N LEU A 327 9.00 -2.07 5.87
CA LEU A 327 9.90 -0.95 6.23
C LEU A 327 9.85 -0.53 7.70
N ARG A 328 8.97 -1.08 8.52
CA ARG A 328 8.85 -0.71 9.95
C ARG A 328 10.11 -1.06 10.73
N THR A 329 10.46 -0.20 11.66
CA THR A 329 11.50 -0.48 12.64
C THR A 329 11.00 -1.45 13.72
N ILE A 330 11.93 -2.08 14.41
CA ILE A 330 11.68 -2.95 15.56
C ILE A 330 11.64 -2.11 16.82
N ASP A 331 10.71 -2.42 17.72
CA ASP A 331 10.78 -1.99 19.10
C ASP A 331 11.61 -3.02 19.88
N PRO A 332 12.78 -2.63 20.44
CA PRO A 332 13.65 -3.54 21.18
C PRO A 332 13.02 -4.10 22.47
N GLU A 333 12.01 -3.42 23.03
CA GLU A 333 11.30 -3.92 24.23
C GLU A 333 10.33 -5.05 23.85
N GLU A 334 9.66 -4.95 22.69
CA GLU A 334 8.73 -5.98 22.19
C GLU A 334 9.46 -7.14 21.51
N HIS A 335 10.61 -6.87 20.85
CA HIS A 335 11.37 -7.85 20.05
C HIS A 335 12.89 -7.82 20.40
N PRO A 336 13.31 -8.19 21.62
CA PRO A 336 14.68 -7.98 22.08
C PRO A 336 15.76 -8.78 21.32
N ASN A 337 15.36 -9.83 20.62
CA ASN A 337 16.28 -10.71 19.88
C ASN A 337 16.25 -10.47 18.36
N VAL A 338 15.51 -9.48 17.88
CA VAL A 338 15.36 -9.21 16.44
C VAL A 338 16.19 -7.98 16.04
N ILE A 339 17.11 -8.18 15.10
CA ILE A 339 17.90 -7.10 14.50
C ILE A 339 17.40 -6.88 13.07
N LYS A 340 16.89 -5.69 12.78
CA LYS A 340 16.40 -5.31 11.47
C LYS A 340 17.06 -4.01 11.02
N LYS A 341 17.96 -4.10 10.04
CA LYS A 341 18.71 -2.95 9.50
C LYS A 341 18.15 -2.45 8.18
N ASP A 342 17.50 -3.33 7.43
CA ASP A 342 16.93 -3.08 6.12
C ASP A 342 15.72 -3.99 5.87
N CYS A 343 15.05 -3.79 4.73
CA CYS A 343 14.04 -4.70 4.21
C CYS A 343 14.43 -5.13 2.80
N VAL A 344 14.60 -6.42 2.59
CA VAL A 344 14.81 -6.99 1.25
C VAL A 344 13.48 -6.99 0.49
N VAL A 345 13.49 -6.48 -0.73
CA VAL A 345 12.35 -6.52 -1.65
C VAL A 345 12.75 -7.33 -2.88
N LEU A 346 12.05 -8.44 -3.12
CA LEU A 346 12.24 -9.27 -4.31
C LEU A 346 11.05 -9.06 -5.24
N ASP A 347 11.26 -8.40 -6.36
CA ASP A 347 10.19 -8.07 -7.31
C ASP A 347 10.33 -8.92 -8.59
N PHE A 348 9.51 -9.94 -8.69
CA PHE A 348 9.35 -10.80 -9.88
C PHE A 348 8.23 -10.30 -10.81
N GLY A 349 7.39 -9.39 -10.31
CA GLY A 349 6.25 -8.79 -11.02
C GLY A 349 6.58 -7.52 -11.78
N THR A 350 7.85 -7.08 -11.81
CA THR A 350 8.32 -5.85 -12.47
C THR A 350 7.63 -4.56 -12.00
N SER A 351 6.99 -4.58 -10.84
CA SER A 351 6.24 -3.43 -10.29
C SER A 351 7.14 -2.23 -10.04
N VAL A 352 8.37 -2.48 -9.54
CA VAL A 352 9.36 -1.45 -9.26
C VAL A 352 9.85 -0.76 -10.53
N LEU A 353 10.08 -1.51 -11.60
CA LEU A 353 10.45 -0.94 -12.90
C LEU A 353 9.32 -0.09 -13.49
N THR A 354 8.07 -0.51 -13.25
CA THR A 354 6.89 0.19 -13.77
C THR A 354 6.61 1.50 -13.02
N HIS A 355 6.77 1.50 -11.70
CA HIS A 355 6.32 2.61 -10.84
C HIS A 355 7.44 3.46 -10.25
N GLY A 356 8.68 2.97 -10.26
CA GLY A 356 9.85 3.68 -9.75
C GLY A 356 9.86 3.89 -8.24
N SER A 357 10.35 5.07 -7.81
CA SER A 357 10.52 5.44 -6.39
C SER A 357 9.26 5.26 -5.54
N LEU A 358 9.45 4.96 -4.25
CA LEU A 358 8.36 4.87 -3.26
C LEU A 358 7.76 6.24 -2.90
N ASP A 359 8.53 7.31 -3.04
CA ASP A 359 8.05 8.67 -2.77
C ASP A 359 7.27 9.23 -3.96
N GLU A 360 6.21 9.99 -3.67
CA GLU A 360 5.37 10.62 -4.67
C GLU A 360 4.80 11.94 -4.14
N GLY A 361 4.78 12.98 -5.00
CA GLY A 361 4.15 14.25 -4.66
C GLY A 361 2.61 14.13 -4.64
N VAL A 362 1.96 14.89 -3.75
CA VAL A 362 0.50 14.92 -3.64
C VAL A 362 -0.13 15.66 -4.81
N ASN A 363 -1.03 15.01 -5.53
CA ASN A 363 -1.89 15.62 -6.54
C ASN A 363 -3.37 15.35 -6.22
N LEU A 364 -4.06 16.35 -5.67
CA LEU A 364 -5.48 16.23 -5.33
C LEU A 364 -6.40 16.39 -6.55
N GLU A 365 -5.92 16.96 -7.65
CA GLU A 365 -6.74 17.22 -8.86
C GLU A 365 -6.92 15.97 -9.73
N GLY A 366 -6.06 14.97 -9.55
CA GLY A 366 -6.05 13.79 -10.40
C GLY A 366 -5.33 14.00 -11.73
N ALA A 367 -5.30 12.98 -12.60
CA ALA A 367 -4.48 12.99 -13.81
C ALA A 367 -5.00 13.87 -14.96
N GLU A 368 -6.17 14.48 -14.85
CA GLU A 368 -6.64 15.45 -15.86
C GLU A 368 -5.75 16.70 -15.90
N ALA A 369 -5.02 17.02 -14.82
CA ALA A 369 -4.10 18.14 -14.75
C ALA A 369 -2.71 17.87 -15.39
N GLN A 370 -2.41 16.63 -15.77
CA GLN A 370 -1.09 16.23 -16.31
C GLN A 370 -1.07 15.96 -17.83
N ARG A 371 -1.98 16.53 -18.61
CA ARG A 371 -1.95 16.41 -20.09
C ARG A 371 -0.90 17.30 -20.76
N SER A 372 0.31 17.39 -20.23
CA SER A 372 1.46 18.04 -20.91
C SER A 372 2.73 17.21 -20.92
N GLY A 373 2.61 15.87 -20.83
CA GLY A 373 3.71 14.95 -21.09
C GLY A 373 3.52 14.28 -22.44
N GLU A 374 4.50 14.36 -23.33
CA GLU A 374 4.55 13.61 -24.57
C GLU A 374 4.35 12.11 -24.27
N ALA A 375 3.53 11.45 -25.09
CA ALA A 375 3.32 10.01 -24.95
C ALA A 375 4.66 9.27 -25.04
N PRO A 376 4.94 8.27 -24.21
CA PRO A 376 6.21 7.55 -24.28
C PRO A 376 6.38 6.93 -25.66
N VAL A 377 7.53 7.20 -26.27
CA VAL A 377 7.90 6.73 -27.62
C VAL A 377 9.01 5.67 -27.55
N LYS A 378 9.08 4.80 -28.57
CA LYS A 378 10.20 3.89 -28.82
C LYS A 378 10.83 4.20 -30.16
N ILE A 379 12.11 3.88 -30.31
CA ILE A 379 12.83 4.08 -31.57
C ILE A 379 12.73 2.80 -32.41
N CYS A 380 12.29 2.93 -33.65
CA CYS A 380 12.22 1.81 -34.58
C CYS A 380 13.66 1.35 -34.93
N PRO A 381 14.02 0.07 -34.72
CA PRO A 381 15.38 -0.43 -35.00
C PRO A 381 15.70 -0.45 -36.50
N SER A 382 14.70 -0.44 -37.37
CA SER A 382 14.87 -0.50 -38.82
C SER A 382 15.06 0.87 -39.46
N CYS A 383 14.29 1.90 -39.05
CA CYS A 383 14.34 3.22 -39.66
C CYS A 383 14.70 4.36 -38.70
N GLN A 384 14.96 4.04 -37.44
CA GLN A 384 15.31 4.98 -36.36
C GLN A 384 14.28 6.09 -36.08
N SER A 385 13.06 5.94 -36.57
CA SER A 385 11.98 6.90 -36.29
C SER A 385 11.37 6.64 -34.93
N GLU A 386 10.96 7.72 -34.26
CA GLU A 386 10.19 7.63 -33.02
C GLU A 386 8.76 7.21 -33.32
N VAL A 387 8.28 6.20 -32.64
CA VAL A 387 6.90 5.69 -32.75
C VAL A 387 6.33 5.49 -31.35
N PRO A 388 4.99 5.60 -31.16
CA PRO A 388 4.38 5.34 -29.86
C PRO A 388 4.80 3.98 -29.29
N LEU A 389 5.09 3.92 -28.00
CA LEU A 389 5.53 2.68 -27.33
C LEU A 389 4.57 1.51 -27.54
N SER A 390 3.27 1.80 -27.70
CA SER A 390 2.21 0.83 -27.95
C SER A 390 2.08 0.33 -29.39
N SER A 391 2.87 0.87 -30.32
CA SER A 391 2.78 0.49 -31.74
C SER A 391 3.29 -0.94 -31.97
N ARG A 392 2.50 -1.78 -32.60
CA ARG A 392 2.88 -3.14 -33.01
C ARG A 392 3.64 -3.18 -34.32
N GLU A 393 3.51 -2.13 -35.13
CA GLU A 393 4.15 -1.94 -36.43
C GLU A 393 4.63 -0.49 -36.54
N CYS A 394 5.78 -0.26 -37.13
CA CYS A 394 6.27 1.07 -37.44
C CYS A 394 5.46 1.69 -38.58
N ALA A 395 4.74 2.77 -38.31
CA ALA A 395 3.93 3.47 -39.28
C ALA A 395 4.73 4.04 -40.47
N ILE A 396 6.07 4.13 -40.34
CA ILE A 396 6.95 4.74 -41.35
C ILE A 396 7.57 3.69 -42.27
N CYS A 397 8.03 2.55 -41.73
CA CYS A 397 8.74 1.56 -42.53
C CYS A 397 8.11 0.16 -42.49
N GLY A 398 7.00 -0.04 -41.83
CA GLY A 398 6.33 -1.34 -41.72
C GLY A 398 7.07 -2.38 -40.87
N HIS A 399 8.07 -1.97 -40.06
CA HIS A 399 8.75 -2.91 -39.17
C HIS A 399 7.80 -3.36 -38.07
N GLU A 400 7.55 -4.65 -37.98
CA GLU A 400 6.75 -5.25 -36.90
C GLU A 400 7.57 -5.36 -35.62
N PHE A 401 7.09 -4.74 -34.53
CA PHE A 401 7.65 -4.89 -33.19
C PHE A 401 6.99 -6.12 -32.55
N GLY A 402 7.43 -7.29 -32.89
CA GLY A 402 6.78 -8.49 -32.38
C GLY A 402 7.62 -9.73 -32.51
N ALA A 403 7.68 -10.44 -31.44
CA ALA A 403 7.86 -11.88 -31.26
C ALA A 403 8.94 -12.55 -32.13
N GLU A 404 10.18 -12.28 -31.83
CA GLU A 404 11.22 -13.28 -32.05
C GLU A 404 11.01 -14.45 -31.09
N GLY A 405 11.14 -15.66 -31.65
CA GLY A 405 10.73 -16.91 -31.06
C GLY A 405 11.24 -17.17 -29.65
N LYS A 406 10.39 -17.79 -28.87
CA LYS A 406 10.68 -18.35 -27.55
C LYS A 406 11.77 -19.42 -27.67
N GLU A 407 13.00 -19.06 -27.42
CA GLU A 407 14.03 -20.02 -26.99
C GLU A 407 14.09 -20.09 -25.47
N ALA A 408 14.46 -21.25 -24.95
CA ALA A 408 14.40 -21.64 -23.55
C ALA A 408 14.92 -20.57 -22.59
N LEU A 409 14.31 -20.50 -21.42
CA LEU A 409 14.70 -19.74 -20.22
C LEU A 409 16.16 -19.99 -19.82
N GLU A 410 17.14 -19.37 -20.48
CA GLU A 410 18.56 -19.63 -20.17
C GLU A 410 19.25 -18.53 -19.38
N ASP A 411 18.75 -17.27 -19.31
CA ASP A 411 19.41 -16.22 -18.51
C ASP A 411 18.41 -15.33 -17.77
N PHE A 412 18.32 -15.56 -16.44
CA PHE A 412 17.61 -14.63 -15.55
C PHE A 412 18.49 -13.40 -15.28
N VAL A 413 17.99 -12.23 -15.59
CA VAL A 413 18.67 -10.97 -15.29
C VAL A 413 18.15 -10.39 -13.98
N MET A 414 19.07 -10.08 -13.07
CA MET A 414 18.76 -9.41 -11.80
C MET A 414 19.32 -8.00 -11.81
N THR A 415 18.52 -7.04 -11.37
CA THR A 415 18.92 -5.64 -11.24
C THR A 415 18.64 -5.16 -9.82
N GLU A 416 19.66 -4.60 -9.14
CA GLU A 416 19.47 -3.88 -7.88
C GLU A 416 18.94 -2.47 -8.19
N VAL A 417 17.88 -2.05 -7.51
CA VAL A 417 17.19 -0.77 -7.77
C VAL A 417 17.12 0.02 -6.48
N ASP A 418 17.54 1.30 -6.52
CA ASP A 418 17.31 2.24 -5.43
C ASP A 418 15.89 2.82 -5.52
N LEU A 419 15.00 2.34 -4.64
CA LEU A 419 13.63 2.83 -4.56
C LEU A 419 13.49 4.25 -4.00
N MET A 420 14.57 4.82 -3.49
CA MET A 420 14.58 6.20 -2.98
C MET A 420 15.10 7.20 -4.00
N ASP A 421 15.64 6.75 -5.14
CA ASP A 421 16.05 7.63 -6.23
C ASP A 421 14.83 8.27 -6.91
N ARG A 422 14.78 9.61 -6.89
CA ARG A 422 13.75 10.42 -7.55
C ARG A 422 14.20 10.92 -8.94
N SER A 423 15.35 10.49 -9.41
CA SER A 423 15.84 10.89 -10.72
C SER A 423 14.86 10.48 -11.81
N PRO A 424 14.48 11.39 -12.73
CA PRO A 424 13.71 11.03 -13.91
C PRO A 424 14.52 10.17 -14.90
N PHE A 425 15.84 10.08 -14.67
CA PHE A 425 16.75 9.28 -15.50
C PHE A 425 16.86 7.89 -14.89
N ARG A 426 16.53 6.87 -15.68
CA ARG A 426 16.87 5.48 -15.35
C ARG A 426 18.34 5.25 -15.73
N TRP A 427 19.14 4.82 -14.76
CA TRP A 427 20.46 4.28 -15.04
C TRP A 427 20.26 2.92 -15.69
N ILE A 428 20.56 2.82 -16.99
CA ILE A 428 20.66 1.55 -17.69
C ILE A 428 22.14 1.20 -17.66
N ASP A 429 22.47 0.01 -17.11
CA ASP A 429 23.83 -0.49 -17.22
C ASP A 429 24.11 -0.77 -18.71
N LEU A 430 24.86 0.14 -19.32
CA LEU A 430 25.21 0.04 -20.75
C LEU A 430 26.29 -1.03 -21.01
N PHE A 431 26.81 -1.68 -19.96
CA PHE A 431 27.92 -2.63 -20.09
C PHE A 431 27.63 -3.90 -19.29
N ASN A 432 27.06 -4.87 -19.97
CA ASN A 432 26.82 -6.23 -19.45
C ASN A 432 28.10 -6.98 -19.02
N ASN A 433 29.24 -6.31 -18.81
CA ASN A 433 30.54 -6.95 -18.50
C ASN A 433 31.38 -6.17 -17.49
N GLY A 434 30.84 -5.47 -16.54
CA GLY A 434 31.60 -4.97 -15.36
C GLY A 434 32.86 -4.14 -15.67
N ARG A 435 32.92 -3.42 -16.78
CA ARG A 435 33.97 -2.46 -17.06
C ARG A 435 33.39 -1.06 -17.18
N CYS A 436 33.52 -0.30 -16.09
CA CYS A 436 33.39 1.15 -16.15
C CYS A 436 34.45 1.72 -17.06
N MET A 437 34.07 2.59 -18.01
CA MET A 437 35.01 3.60 -18.53
C MET A 437 34.89 4.86 -17.67
#